data_2884f083db5e5002f7f4c453f27988bc
#
_entry.id   2884f083db5e5002f7f4c453f27988bc
#
_cell.length_a   1.000
_cell.length_b   1.000
_cell.length_c   1.000
_cell.angle_alpha   90.00
_cell.angle_beta   90.00
_cell.angle_gamma   90.00
#
_symmetry.space_group_name_H-M   'P 1'
#
loop_
_entity.id
_entity.type
_entity.pdbx_description
1 polymer ?
#
loop_
_entity_poly.entity_id
_entity_poly.type
_entity_poly.pdbx_seq_one_letter_code
_entity_poly.pdbx_strand_id
1 'polypeptide(L)'
;LARHRRPHRSRTRGAVAVAAALATLFTGIGPDAAARPIGPYDVGGAIEVEYDQAGGPAFFGDPVTPESPSARGGRYQAFERGSSIYFHPDTGAHQVGGAIRDKWGTLGFEAGALGYPVAREAATPSKPGSYSVFQNGSIYWSLGTAAHQISGVIRDKWGSYGWESSPLGFPITDESPARAGSGRYNLFGGGAIYWSARTGPHVIWGAIRDSWEAAGGEAGRYGYPTGDEYDFENGKAQDFEGGRITWTP
;
A
#
# COMPACT_ATOMS: atom_id res chain seq x y z
N LEU A 1 -53.77 7.93 38.23
CA LEU A 1 -52.30 7.71 38.29
C LEU A 1 -51.84 7.10 36.96
N ALA A 2 -51.47 7.92 35.97
CA ALA A 2 -50.96 7.50 34.68
C ALA A 2 -49.43 7.63 34.68
N ARG A 3 -48.71 6.53 34.48
CA ARG A 3 -47.27 6.50 34.33
C ARG A 3 -46.90 6.74 32.86
N HIS A 4 -46.27 7.87 32.58
CA HIS A 4 -45.64 8.17 31.28
C HIS A 4 -44.39 7.29 31.07
N ARG A 5 -44.43 6.42 30.07
CA ARG A 5 -43.27 5.74 29.53
C ARG A 5 -42.61 6.64 28.46
N ARG A 6 -41.35 7.02 28.67
CA ARG A 6 -40.49 7.66 27.66
C ARG A 6 -40.04 6.63 26.64
N PRO A 7 -40.02 6.96 25.34
CA PRO A 7 -39.47 6.05 24.33
C PRO A 7 -37.95 6.05 24.34
N HIS A 8 -37.36 4.89 24.30
CA HIS A 8 -35.94 4.64 24.07
C HIS A 8 -35.58 5.05 22.64
N ARG A 9 -34.71 6.01 22.48
CA ARG A 9 -34.07 6.32 21.19
C ARG A 9 -32.99 5.28 20.91
N SER A 10 -33.23 4.41 19.96
CA SER A 10 -32.22 3.53 19.37
C SER A 10 -31.24 4.37 18.56
N ARG A 11 -29.97 4.36 18.97
CA ARG A 11 -28.88 4.87 18.16
C ARG A 11 -28.59 3.84 17.06
N THR A 12 -28.98 4.14 15.84
CA THR A 12 -28.53 3.45 14.64
C THR A 12 -27.03 3.69 14.46
N ARG A 13 -26.24 2.63 14.68
CA ARG A 13 -24.84 2.61 14.27
C ARG A 13 -24.80 2.54 12.76
N GLY A 14 -24.31 3.60 12.12
CA GLY A 14 -24.04 3.62 10.69
C GLY A 14 -22.98 2.56 10.36
N ALA A 15 -23.39 1.54 9.63
CA ALA A 15 -22.49 0.59 9.04
C ALA A 15 -21.77 1.29 7.90
N VAL A 16 -20.47 1.44 8.01
CA VAL A 16 -19.58 1.79 6.90
C VAL A 16 -19.60 0.60 5.95
N ALA A 17 -20.24 0.76 4.80
CA ALA A 17 -20.20 -0.22 3.74
C ALA A 17 -18.80 -0.26 3.15
N VAL A 18 -18.04 -1.27 3.53
CA VAL A 18 -16.85 -1.70 2.78
C VAL A 18 -17.38 -2.23 1.46
N ALA A 19 -17.09 -1.55 0.36
CA ALA A 19 -17.37 -2.03 -0.97
C ALA A 19 -16.55 -3.32 -1.19
N ALA A 20 -17.18 -4.46 -1.01
CA ALA A 20 -16.65 -5.74 -1.43
C ALA A 20 -16.64 -5.72 -2.95
N ALA A 21 -15.44 -5.64 -3.55
CA ALA A 21 -15.25 -5.93 -4.95
C ALA A 21 -15.75 -7.36 -5.19
N LEU A 22 -16.77 -7.51 -6.04
CA LEU A 22 -17.22 -8.82 -6.49
C LEU A 22 -16.03 -9.52 -7.17
N ALA A 23 -15.53 -10.55 -6.51
CA ALA A 23 -14.70 -11.55 -7.16
C ALA A 23 -15.60 -12.32 -8.13
N THR A 24 -15.53 -11.97 -9.42
CA THR A 24 -16.05 -12.82 -10.48
C THR A 24 -15.22 -14.11 -10.46
N LEU A 25 -15.83 -15.19 -10.02
CA LEU A 25 -15.32 -16.54 -10.17
C LEU A 25 -15.11 -16.82 -11.67
N PHE A 26 -13.86 -16.77 -12.10
CA PHE A 26 -13.45 -17.32 -13.39
C PHE A 26 -13.47 -18.84 -13.27
N THR A 27 -14.60 -19.45 -13.62
CA THR A 27 -14.67 -20.88 -13.91
C THR A 27 -14.21 -21.10 -15.34
N GLY A 28 -13.12 -21.82 -15.50
CA GLY A 28 -12.75 -22.49 -16.73
C GLY A 28 -11.81 -21.71 -17.64
N ILE A 29 -10.52 -21.87 -17.46
CA ILE A 29 -9.57 -21.75 -18.55
C ILE A 29 -9.84 -22.95 -19.45
N GLY A 30 -10.51 -22.72 -20.59
CA GLY A 30 -10.58 -23.68 -21.66
C GLY A 30 -9.20 -23.99 -22.23
N PRO A 31 -9.02 -25.07 -22.99
CA PRO A 31 -7.73 -25.46 -23.51
C PRO A 31 -7.12 -24.32 -24.33
N ASP A 32 -5.86 -24.05 -24.09
CA ASP A 32 -4.92 -23.14 -24.75
C ASP A 32 -5.51 -22.36 -25.94
N ALA A 33 -6.01 -21.15 -25.70
CA ALA A 33 -6.17 -20.20 -26.78
C ALA A 33 -4.76 -20.00 -27.37
N ALA A 34 -4.61 -20.27 -28.66
CA ALA A 34 -3.34 -20.11 -29.34
C ALA A 34 -2.86 -18.66 -29.12
N ALA A 35 -1.62 -18.50 -28.68
CA ALA A 35 -1.04 -17.20 -28.49
C ALA A 35 -1.13 -16.38 -29.77
N ARG A 36 -1.48 -15.10 -29.65
CA ARG A 36 -1.69 -14.19 -30.77
C ARG A 36 -0.40 -13.44 -31.09
N PRO A 37 0.08 -13.43 -32.35
CA PRO A 37 1.21 -12.60 -32.71
C PRO A 37 0.88 -11.12 -32.57
N ILE A 38 1.69 -10.39 -31.79
CA ILE A 38 1.61 -8.95 -31.60
C ILE A 38 3.04 -8.41 -31.78
N GLY A 39 3.28 -7.61 -32.82
CA GLY A 39 4.63 -7.15 -33.14
C GLY A 39 5.64 -8.31 -33.29
N PRO A 40 6.78 -8.26 -32.60
CA PRO A 40 7.84 -9.26 -32.75
C PRO A 40 7.62 -10.57 -31.93
N TYR A 41 6.64 -10.61 -31.03
CA TYR A 41 6.44 -11.75 -30.13
C TYR A 41 4.97 -12.11 -29.99
N ASP A 42 4.70 -13.36 -29.66
CA ASP A 42 3.37 -13.81 -29.32
C ASP A 42 2.99 -13.38 -27.90
N VAL A 43 1.72 -13.05 -27.72
CA VAL A 43 1.10 -12.80 -26.40
C VAL A 43 -0.02 -13.80 -26.24
N GLY A 44 -0.06 -14.53 -25.12
CA GLY A 44 -1.00 -15.62 -24.95
C GLY A 44 -1.51 -15.81 -23.51
N GLY A 45 -2.53 -16.66 -23.39
CA GLY A 45 -3.07 -17.10 -22.11
C GLY A 45 -3.55 -15.96 -21.21
N ALA A 46 -3.23 -16.03 -19.93
CA ALA A 46 -3.66 -15.03 -18.94
C ALA A 46 -3.00 -13.66 -19.17
N ILE A 47 -1.78 -13.62 -19.75
CA ILE A 47 -1.09 -12.37 -20.09
C ILE A 47 -1.83 -11.66 -21.22
N GLU A 48 -2.31 -12.39 -22.25
CA GLU A 48 -3.12 -11.81 -23.33
C GLU A 48 -4.44 -11.22 -22.80
N VAL A 49 -5.12 -11.93 -21.92
CA VAL A 49 -6.36 -11.45 -21.30
C VAL A 49 -6.14 -10.14 -20.56
N GLU A 50 -5.08 -10.06 -19.74
CA GLU A 50 -4.73 -8.82 -19.03
C GLU A 50 -4.32 -7.71 -20.00
N TYR A 51 -3.54 -8.01 -21.05
CA TYR A 51 -3.13 -7.08 -22.08
C TYR A 51 -4.36 -6.42 -22.75
N ASP A 52 -5.31 -7.22 -23.20
CA ASP A 52 -6.51 -6.70 -23.86
C ASP A 52 -7.40 -5.89 -22.91
N GLN A 53 -7.60 -6.37 -21.67
CA GLN A 53 -8.41 -5.68 -20.67
C GLN A 53 -7.80 -4.37 -20.17
N ALA A 54 -6.49 -4.26 -20.19
CA ALA A 54 -5.79 -3.06 -19.72
C ALA A 54 -5.55 -2.02 -20.82
N GLY A 55 -6.08 -2.24 -22.04
CA GLY A 55 -6.06 -1.27 -23.13
C GLY A 55 -5.22 -1.65 -24.35
N GLY A 56 -4.67 -2.86 -24.38
CA GLY A 56 -4.01 -3.45 -25.53
C GLY A 56 -2.86 -2.60 -26.10
N PRO A 57 -2.70 -2.57 -27.44
CA PRO A 57 -1.58 -1.86 -28.09
C PRO A 57 -1.55 -0.35 -27.76
N ALA A 58 -2.71 0.26 -27.52
CA ALA A 58 -2.79 1.68 -27.19
C ALA A 58 -2.14 2.00 -25.84
N PHE A 59 -2.22 1.08 -24.89
CA PHE A 59 -1.62 1.26 -23.54
C PHE A 59 -0.21 0.68 -23.48
N PHE A 60 0.01 -0.52 -23.99
CA PHE A 60 1.26 -1.26 -23.82
C PHE A 60 2.29 -1.03 -24.93
N GLY A 61 1.85 -0.74 -26.16
CA GLY A 61 2.65 -0.96 -27.36
C GLY A 61 2.83 -2.44 -27.66
N ASP A 62 3.89 -2.78 -28.41
CA ASP A 62 4.25 -4.16 -28.72
C ASP A 62 5.05 -4.80 -27.58
N PRO A 63 5.01 -6.14 -27.44
CA PRO A 63 5.92 -6.83 -26.51
C PRO A 63 7.37 -6.68 -26.96
N VAL A 64 8.26 -6.40 -26.00
CA VAL A 64 9.72 -6.28 -26.23
C VAL A 64 10.50 -7.52 -25.79
N THR A 65 9.81 -8.46 -25.15
CA THR A 65 10.33 -9.79 -24.79
C THR A 65 9.33 -10.87 -25.17
N PRO A 66 9.78 -12.10 -25.42
CA PRO A 66 8.86 -13.24 -25.39
C PRO A 66 8.29 -13.40 -23.97
N GLU A 67 7.16 -14.08 -23.85
CA GLU A 67 6.69 -14.55 -22.54
C GLU A 67 7.75 -15.46 -21.91
N SER A 68 8.18 -15.12 -20.71
CA SER A 68 9.32 -15.73 -20.05
C SER A 68 8.96 -16.28 -18.66
N PRO A 69 9.60 -17.35 -18.22
CA PRO A 69 9.45 -17.83 -16.86
C PRO A 69 9.87 -16.77 -15.85
N SER A 70 9.20 -16.73 -14.71
CA SER A 70 9.55 -15.91 -13.56
C SER A 70 9.61 -16.75 -12.28
N ALA A 71 9.96 -16.14 -11.14
CA ALA A 71 10.15 -16.88 -9.89
C ALA A 71 8.89 -17.66 -9.46
N ARG A 72 9.09 -18.73 -8.72
CA ARG A 72 8.01 -19.54 -8.11
C ARG A 72 6.98 -20.11 -9.09
N GLY A 73 7.37 -20.32 -10.34
CA GLY A 73 6.50 -20.93 -11.37
C GLY A 73 5.60 -19.93 -12.09
N GLY A 74 5.81 -18.65 -11.90
CA GLY A 74 5.11 -17.63 -12.66
C GLY A 74 5.70 -17.36 -14.04
N ARG A 75 5.15 -16.37 -14.71
CA ARG A 75 5.57 -15.92 -16.05
C ARG A 75 5.42 -14.41 -16.16
N TYR A 76 6.14 -13.78 -17.08
CA TYR A 76 6.01 -12.36 -17.36
C TYR A 76 6.26 -12.05 -18.82
N GLN A 77 5.80 -10.89 -19.24
CA GLN A 77 6.14 -10.29 -20.53
C GLN A 77 6.27 -8.78 -20.38
N ALA A 78 7.30 -8.20 -21.00
CA ALA A 78 7.54 -6.76 -20.98
C ALA A 78 7.11 -6.12 -22.32
N PHE A 79 6.68 -4.85 -22.25
CA PHE A 79 6.11 -4.11 -23.37
C PHE A 79 6.80 -2.75 -23.54
N GLU A 80 6.71 -2.19 -24.78
CA GLU A 80 7.42 -0.96 -25.22
C GLU A 80 7.21 0.26 -24.33
N ARG A 81 5.99 0.42 -23.78
CA ARG A 81 5.64 1.63 -23.00
C ARG A 81 5.96 1.52 -21.52
N GLY A 82 7.01 0.73 -21.16
CA GLY A 82 7.54 0.66 -19.82
C GLY A 82 6.67 -0.13 -18.84
N SER A 83 5.67 -0.87 -19.33
CA SER A 83 4.85 -1.76 -18.55
C SER A 83 5.26 -3.21 -18.73
N SER A 84 4.96 -4.04 -17.74
CA SER A 84 5.05 -5.49 -17.84
C SER A 84 3.78 -6.12 -17.25
N ILE A 85 3.44 -7.30 -17.74
CA ILE A 85 2.39 -8.13 -17.15
C ILE A 85 3.07 -9.33 -16.50
N TYR A 86 2.76 -9.56 -15.24
CA TYR A 86 3.22 -10.71 -14.47
C TYR A 86 2.05 -11.62 -14.15
N PHE A 87 2.25 -12.91 -14.38
CA PHE A 87 1.28 -13.96 -14.08
C PHE A 87 1.82 -14.93 -13.04
N HIS A 88 0.98 -15.27 -12.08
CA HIS A 88 1.18 -16.41 -11.20
C HIS A 88 -0.17 -17.11 -10.96
N PRO A 89 -0.21 -18.46 -10.83
CA PRO A 89 -1.47 -19.18 -10.60
C PRO A 89 -2.27 -18.67 -9.39
N ASP A 90 -1.61 -18.25 -8.33
CA ASP A 90 -2.27 -17.78 -7.10
C ASP A 90 -2.80 -16.34 -7.19
N THR A 91 -2.28 -15.52 -8.10
CA THR A 91 -2.64 -14.10 -8.18
C THR A 91 -3.37 -13.72 -9.48
N GLY A 92 -3.20 -14.50 -10.55
CA GLY A 92 -3.62 -14.12 -11.90
C GLY A 92 -2.56 -13.28 -12.61
N ALA A 93 -2.95 -12.70 -13.75
CA ALA A 93 -2.10 -11.82 -14.54
C ALA A 93 -2.41 -10.35 -14.21
N HIS A 94 -1.39 -9.56 -13.89
CA HIS A 94 -1.56 -8.16 -13.53
C HIS A 94 -0.46 -7.27 -14.13
N GLN A 95 -0.87 -6.11 -14.62
CA GLN A 95 0.01 -5.08 -15.14
C GLN A 95 0.67 -4.31 -13.99
N VAL A 96 1.97 -4.03 -14.16
CA VAL A 96 2.76 -3.07 -13.36
C VAL A 96 3.62 -2.25 -14.32
N GLY A 97 3.65 -0.92 -14.16
CA GLY A 97 4.38 -0.04 -15.07
C GLY A 97 5.18 1.08 -14.40
N GLY A 98 5.91 1.81 -15.23
CA GLY A 98 6.59 3.04 -14.88
C GLY A 98 7.41 2.98 -13.59
N ALA A 99 7.34 4.07 -12.81
CA ALA A 99 8.11 4.23 -11.59
C ALA A 99 7.81 3.16 -10.50
N ILE A 100 6.58 2.63 -10.47
CA ILE A 100 6.22 1.55 -9.55
C ILE A 100 6.94 0.25 -9.93
N ARG A 101 6.96 -0.10 -11.24
CA ARG A 101 7.69 -1.26 -11.73
C ARG A 101 9.18 -1.13 -11.47
N ASP A 102 9.75 0.04 -11.72
CA ASP A 102 11.17 0.30 -11.51
C ASP A 102 11.53 0.16 -10.03
N LYS A 103 10.72 0.74 -9.13
CA LYS A 103 10.87 0.57 -7.69
C LYS A 103 10.78 -0.90 -7.27
N TRP A 104 9.79 -1.63 -7.76
CA TRP A 104 9.63 -3.05 -7.47
C TRP A 104 10.85 -3.86 -7.96
N GLY A 105 11.45 -3.47 -9.09
CA GLY A 105 12.70 -4.03 -9.58
C GLY A 105 13.86 -3.86 -8.59
N THR A 106 14.00 -2.70 -7.95
CA THR A 106 15.02 -2.48 -6.90
C THR A 106 14.81 -3.35 -5.66
N LEU A 107 13.59 -3.85 -5.47
CA LEU A 107 13.20 -4.73 -4.35
C LEU A 107 13.21 -6.22 -4.74
N GLY A 108 13.70 -6.57 -5.94
CA GLY A 108 13.87 -7.94 -6.42
C GLY A 108 12.67 -8.52 -7.17
N PHE A 109 11.79 -7.67 -7.70
CA PHE A 109 10.58 -8.08 -8.40
C PHE A 109 9.75 -9.11 -7.61
N GLU A 110 9.17 -10.12 -8.29
CA GLU A 110 8.35 -11.17 -7.68
C GLU A 110 9.14 -12.14 -6.81
N ALA A 111 10.48 -12.22 -6.99
CA ALA A 111 11.35 -12.98 -6.12
C ALA A 111 11.63 -12.29 -4.78
N GLY A 112 11.44 -10.96 -4.73
CA GLY A 112 11.64 -10.16 -3.53
C GLY A 112 10.53 -10.32 -2.49
N ALA A 113 10.63 -9.52 -1.42
CA ALA A 113 9.73 -9.61 -0.27
C ALA A 113 8.27 -9.29 -0.61
N LEU A 114 8.00 -8.42 -1.59
CA LEU A 114 6.64 -8.03 -1.97
C LEU A 114 5.89 -9.17 -2.68
N GLY A 115 6.59 -10.05 -3.39
CA GLY A 115 5.96 -11.09 -4.20
C GLY A 115 5.31 -10.54 -5.46
N TYR A 116 4.34 -11.30 -6.01
CA TYR A 116 3.61 -10.96 -7.22
C TYR A 116 2.56 -9.85 -7.01
N PRO A 117 2.25 -9.06 -8.05
CA PRO A 117 1.10 -8.17 -8.02
C PRO A 117 -0.20 -8.99 -7.90
N VAL A 118 -1.16 -8.49 -7.13
CA VAL A 118 -2.47 -9.11 -6.91
C VAL A 118 -3.61 -8.31 -7.53
N ALA A 119 -3.28 -7.17 -8.11
CA ALA A 119 -4.19 -6.31 -8.86
C ALA A 119 -3.39 -5.49 -9.87
N ARG A 120 -4.07 -5.00 -10.92
CA ARG A 120 -3.51 -4.03 -11.87
C ARG A 120 -3.17 -2.73 -11.15
N GLU A 121 -2.12 -2.04 -11.59
CA GLU A 121 -1.83 -0.68 -11.15
C GLU A 121 -3.06 0.23 -11.33
N ALA A 122 -3.36 1.01 -10.32
CA ALA A 122 -4.50 1.90 -10.30
C ALA A 122 -4.10 3.34 -9.89
N ALA A 123 -4.86 4.31 -10.39
CA ALA A 123 -4.75 5.68 -9.90
C ALA A 123 -5.23 5.77 -8.45
N THR A 124 -4.57 6.61 -7.65
CA THR A 124 -5.02 6.92 -6.29
C THR A 124 -6.32 7.74 -6.32
N PRO A 125 -7.30 7.43 -5.44
CA PRO A 125 -8.63 8.03 -5.55
C PRO A 125 -8.70 9.51 -5.18
N SER A 126 -7.79 10.02 -4.36
CA SER A 126 -7.94 11.35 -3.74
C SER A 126 -6.90 12.36 -4.18
N LYS A 127 -5.64 11.98 -4.26
CA LYS A 127 -4.53 12.85 -4.67
C LYS A 127 -3.87 12.27 -5.91
N PRO A 128 -3.34 13.10 -6.85
CA PRO A 128 -2.72 12.59 -8.06
C PRO A 128 -1.54 11.65 -7.76
N GLY A 129 -1.67 10.40 -8.19
CA GLY A 129 -0.68 9.36 -8.00
C GLY A 129 -1.18 8.02 -8.51
N SER A 130 -0.40 6.97 -8.30
CA SER A 130 -0.77 5.60 -8.59
C SER A 130 -0.25 4.63 -7.54
N TYR A 131 -0.78 3.42 -7.55
CA TYR A 131 -0.35 2.37 -6.64
C TYR A 131 -0.52 0.98 -7.27
N SER A 132 0.32 0.06 -6.84
CA SER A 132 0.15 -1.37 -7.08
C SER A 132 0.14 -2.13 -5.75
N VAL A 133 -0.73 -3.13 -5.67
CA VAL A 133 -0.85 -4.02 -4.53
C VAL A 133 -0.18 -5.34 -4.89
N PHE A 134 0.67 -5.82 -3.99
CA PHE A 134 1.41 -7.08 -4.10
C PHE A 134 0.99 -8.04 -2.99
N GLN A 135 1.42 -9.29 -3.07
CA GLN A 135 1.09 -10.31 -2.07
C GLN A 135 1.41 -9.87 -0.63
N ASN A 136 2.53 -9.13 -0.41
CA ASN A 136 3.01 -8.78 0.92
C ASN A 136 3.16 -7.28 1.17
N GLY A 137 2.51 -6.44 0.38
CA GLY A 137 2.57 -4.98 0.56
C GLY A 137 2.07 -4.21 -0.63
N SER A 138 2.47 -2.95 -0.72
CA SER A 138 2.11 -2.05 -1.82
C SER A 138 3.25 -1.11 -2.14
N ILE A 139 3.26 -0.59 -3.36
CA ILE A 139 4.08 0.54 -3.76
C ILE A 139 3.14 1.66 -4.17
N TYR A 140 3.35 2.83 -3.62
CA TYR A 140 2.64 4.06 -3.96
C TYR A 140 3.59 5.04 -4.62
N TRP A 141 3.09 5.72 -5.63
CA TRP A 141 3.83 6.73 -6.37
C TRP A 141 3.04 8.04 -6.45
N SER A 142 3.74 9.15 -6.33
CA SER A 142 3.27 10.46 -6.77
C SER A 142 4.44 11.25 -7.36
N LEU A 143 4.12 12.28 -8.16
CA LEU A 143 5.17 13.14 -8.74
C LEU A 143 6.04 13.81 -7.66
N GLY A 144 5.45 14.14 -6.50
CA GLY A 144 6.13 14.85 -5.42
C GLY A 144 6.93 13.95 -4.47
N THR A 145 6.65 12.64 -4.44
CA THR A 145 7.29 11.73 -3.47
C THR A 145 8.10 10.62 -4.11
N ALA A 146 7.99 10.40 -5.43
CA ALA A 146 8.48 9.21 -6.12
C ALA A 146 7.73 7.92 -5.67
N ALA A 147 8.28 6.74 -5.98
CA ALA A 147 7.67 5.45 -5.66
C ALA A 147 8.27 4.88 -4.38
N HIS A 148 7.42 4.54 -3.40
CA HIS A 148 7.84 4.00 -2.12
C HIS A 148 7.03 2.77 -1.70
N GLN A 149 7.73 1.81 -1.10
CA GLN A 149 7.16 0.58 -0.58
C GLN A 149 6.64 0.77 0.85
N ILE A 150 5.50 0.14 1.12
CA ILE A 150 4.90 0.05 2.44
C ILE A 150 4.25 -1.33 2.61
N SER A 151 4.40 -1.95 3.80
CA SER A 151 3.93 -3.31 4.03
C SER A 151 3.39 -3.55 5.44
N GLY A 152 2.81 -4.72 5.64
CA GLY A 152 2.39 -5.22 6.95
C GLY A 152 1.55 -4.24 7.76
N VAL A 153 1.76 -4.26 9.06
CA VAL A 153 0.95 -3.48 10.02
C VAL A 153 1.12 -1.97 9.89
N ILE A 154 2.24 -1.48 9.33
CA ILE A 154 2.43 -0.05 9.04
C ILE A 154 1.49 0.36 7.90
N ARG A 155 1.40 -0.46 6.84
CA ARG A 155 0.45 -0.26 5.75
C ARG A 155 -1.00 -0.27 6.25
N ASP A 156 -1.36 -1.22 7.10
CA ASP A 156 -2.71 -1.34 7.67
C ASP A 156 -3.06 -0.13 8.55
N LYS A 157 -2.11 0.34 9.36
CA LYS A 157 -2.25 1.54 10.15
C LYS A 157 -2.50 2.78 9.30
N TRP A 158 -1.71 2.97 8.23
CA TRP A 158 -1.91 4.05 7.28
C TRP A 158 -3.29 3.98 6.60
N GLY A 159 -3.71 2.76 6.23
CA GLY A 159 -5.06 2.51 5.69
C GLY A 159 -6.17 2.91 6.64
N SER A 160 -6.01 2.67 7.94
CA SER A 160 -7.00 3.07 8.96
C SER A 160 -7.18 4.59 9.08
N TYR A 161 -6.20 5.37 8.61
CA TYR A 161 -6.26 6.83 8.52
C TYR A 161 -6.82 7.35 7.19
N GLY A 162 -7.02 6.48 6.18
CA GLY A 162 -7.57 6.85 4.87
C GLY A 162 -6.51 7.01 3.78
N TRP A 163 -5.39 6.30 3.90
CA TRP A 163 -4.31 6.26 2.89
C TRP A 163 -3.75 7.64 2.57
N GLU A 164 -3.48 7.92 1.28
CA GLU A 164 -2.93 9.21 0.82
C GLU A 164 -3.89 10.40 1.04
N SER A 165 -5.18 10.14 1.27
CA SER A 165 -6.16 11.21 1.56
C SER A 165 -6.01 11.79 2.96
N SER A 166 -5.41 11.01 3.87
CA SER A 166 -5.16 11.41 5.26
C SER A 166 -4.19 12.60 5.36
N PRO A 167 -4.08 13.23 6.55
CA PRO A 167 -3.04 14.22 6.83
C PRO A 167 -1.61 13.70 6.64
N LEU A 168 -1.38 12.38 6.74
CA LEU A 168 -0.07 11.78 6.45
C LEU A 168 0.35 11.96 4.99
N GLY A 169 -0.60 11.92 4.05
CA GLY A 169 -0.29 11.95 2.63
C GLY A 169 0.40 10.67 2.13
N PHE A 170 1.18 10.80 1.06
CA PHE A 170 1.94 9.69 0.49
C PHE A 170 3.18 9.35 1.33
N PRO A 171 3.64 8.07 1.32
CA PRO A 171 4.95 7.72 1.84
C PRO A 171 6.05 8.45 1.06
N ILE A 172 7.07 8.91 1.78
CA ILE A 172 8.26 9.58 1.24
C ILE A 172 9.54 8.77 1.47
N THR A 173 9.42 7.62 2.12
CA THR A 173 10.49 6.61 2.27
C THR A 173 9.91 5.22 2.07
N ASP A 174 10.78 4.28 1.75
CA ASP A 174 10.45 2.87 1.91
C ASP A 174 10.36 2.53 3.40
N GLU A 175 9.67 1.44 3.71
CA GLU A 175 9.70 0.87 5.05
C GLU A 175 11.14 0.52 5.44
N SER A 176 11.59 1.11 6.53
CA SER A 176 12.99 1.07 6.96
C SER A 176 13.11 0.53 8.38
N PRO A 177 14.24 -0.13 8.71
CA PRO A 177 14.51 -0.51 10.09
C PRO A 177 14.68 0.75 10.96
N ALA A 178 14.11 0.72 12.15
CA ALA A 178 14.31 1.76 13.15
C ALA A 178 15.72 1.68 13.77
N ARG A 179 16.19 2.77 14.36
CA ARG A 179 17.51 2.84 14.98
C ARG A 179 17.62 2.02 16.26
N ALA A 180 16.47 1.81 16.93
CA ALA A 180 16.42 1.06 18.19
C ALA A 180 15.65 -0.26 18.00
N GLY A 181 16.24 -1.35 18.46
CA GLY A 181 15.60 -2.68 18.45
C GLY A 181 15.32 -3.22 17.05
N SER A 182 14.26 -3.99 16.93
CA SER A 182 13.78 -4.62 15.68
C SER A 182 12.60 -3.89 15.07
N GLY A 183 12.35 -2.64 15.48
CA GLY A 183 11.25 -1.83 14.98
C GLY A 183 11.44 -1.38 13.53
N ARG A 184 10.37 -0.88 12.96
CA ARG A 184 10.34 -0.38 11.58
C ARG A 184 9.52 0.90 11.49
N TYR A 185 9.74 1.65 10.42
CA TYR A 185 8.98 2.88 10.17
C TYR A 185 8.86 3.20 8.68
N ASN A 186 7.85 4.00 8.34
CA ASN A 186 7.78 4.78 7.11
C ASN A 186 7.60 6.25 7.47
N LEU A 187 8.26 7.12 6.71
CA LEU A 187 7.99 8.54 6.71
C LEU A 187 6.96 8.88 5.63
N PHE A 188 6.12 9.85 5.92
CA PHE A 188 5.08 10.38 5.04
C PHE A 188 5.23 11.90 4.93
N GLY A 189 4.58 12.50 3.93
CA GLY A 189 4.63 13.95 3.77
C GLY A 189 4.17 14.75 4.99
N GLY A 190 3.23 14.22 5.79
CA GLY A 190 2.66 14.86 6.97
C GLY A 190 3.04 14.25 8.30
N GLY A 191 3.91 13.22 8.35
CA GLY A 191 4.28 12.57 9.61
C GLY A 191 5.03 11.28 9.41
N ALA A 192 4.92 10.36 10.36
CA ALA A 192 5.55 9.06 10.33
C ALA A 192 4.66 8.00 10.99
N ILE A 193 4.87 6.75 10.65
CA ILE A 193 4.35 5.60 11.41
C ILE A 193 5.55 4.79 11.87
N TYR A 194 5.65 4.61 13.18
CA TYR A 194 6.65 3.76 13.81
C TYR A 194 5.98 2.51 14.37
N TRP A 195 6.64 1.40 14.24
CA TRP A 195 6.20 0.12 14.75
C TRP A 195 7.30 -0.57 15.55
N SER A 196 6.91 -1.18 16.67
CA SER A 196 7.70 -2.21 17.34
C SER A 196 6.81 -3.39 17.74
N ALA A 197 7.39 -4.57 17.95
CA ALA A 197 6.63 -5.73 18.39
C ALA A 197 5.95 -5.53 19.75
N ARG A 198 6.47 -4.61 20.57
CA ARG A 198 5.97 -4.30 21.92
C ARG A 198 4.82 -3.30 21.92
N THR A 199 4.88 -2.29 21.06
CA THR A 199 3.94 -1.17 21.09
C THR A 199 2.88 -1.26 19.98
N GLY A 200 3.16 -1.96 18.87
CA GLY A 200 2.35 -1.90 17.66
C GLY A 200 2.68 -0.67 16.79
N PRO A 201 1.90 -0.44 15.73
CA PRO A 201 2.08 0.68 14.82
C PRO A 201 1.36 1.93 15.33
N HIS A 202 2.09 3.05 15.43
CA HIS A 202 1.55 4.34 15.86
C HIS A 202 1.98 5.48 14.96
N VAL A 203 1.03 6.39 14.71
CA VAL A 203 1.28 7.64 13.98
C VAL A 203 1.94 8.65 14.91
N ILE A 204 2.91 9.38 14.37
CA ILE A 204 3.52 10.54 15.04
C ILE A 204 3.70 11.67 14.02
N TRP A 205 3.32 12.88 14.39
CA TRP A 205 3.36 14.07 13.52
C TRP A 205 3.53 15.37 14.27
N GLY A 206 3.66 16.47 13.53
CA GLY A 206 3.66 17.83 14.04
C GLY A 206 4.68 18.08 15.15
N ALA A 207 4.36 19.01 16.04
CA ALA A 207 5.27 19.45 17.10
C ALA A 207 5.62 18.35 18.12
N ILE A 208 4.74 17.36 18.33
CA ILE A 208 5.05 16.22 19.17
C ILE A 208 6.16 15.37 18.52
N ARG A 209 6.07 15.13 17.21
CA ARG A 209 7.13 14.45 16.46
C ARG A 209 8.44 15.21 16.55
N ASP A 210 8.42 16.54 16.32
CA ASP A 210 9.63 17.37 16.37
C ASP A 210 10.31 17.29 17.74
N SER A 211 9.52 17.35 18.83
CA SER A 211 10.01 17.22 20.20
C SER A 211 10.59 15.83 20.48
N TRP A 212 9.95 14.79 19.97
CA TRP A 212 10.39 13.41 20.11
C TRP A 212 11.70 13.15 19.33
N GLU A 213 11.80 13.63 18.08
CA GLU A 213 13.03 13.51 17.29
C GLU A 213 14.18 14.28 17.92
N ALA A 214 13.95 15.49 18.45
CA ALA A 214 14.95 16.27 19.19
C ALA A 214 15.43 15.55 20.46
N ALA A 215 14.61 14.70 21.05
CA ALA A 215 14.96 13.87 22.21
C ALA A 215 15.63 12.54 21.84
N GLY A 216 15.93 12.30 20.55
CA GLY A 216 16.61 11.10 20.05
C GLY A 216 15.71 10.06 19.38
N GLY A 217 14.44 10.39 19.16
CA GLY A 217 13.47 9.50 18.54
C GLY A 217 13.26 8.23 19.34
N GLU A 218 13.07 7.10 18.64
CA GLU A 218 12.84 5.78 19.24
C GLU A 218 14.07 5.25 20.01
N ALA A 219 15.28 5.78 19.71
CA ALA A 219 16.51 5.45 20.44
C ALA A 219 16.75 6.38 21.63
N GLY A 220 15.97 7.45 21.77
CA GLY A 220 16.09 8.43 22.84
C GLY A 220 15.32 8.04 24.10
N ARG A 221 15.22 9.00 25.03
CA ARG A 221 14.63 8.78 26.35
C ARG A 221 13.17 8.37 26.35
N TYR A 222 12.44 8.71 25.28
CA TYR A 222 11.01 8.39 25.18
C TYR A 222 10.74 7.00 24.60
N GLY A 223 11.67 6.42 23.82
CA GLY A 223 11.41 5.15 23.14
C GLY A 223 10.33 5.25 22.08
N TYR A 224 9.68 4.13 21.79
CA TYR A 224 8.58 4.07 20.79
C TYR A 224 7.29 4.69 21.32
N PRO A 225 6.43 5.25 20.43
CA PRO A 225 5.08 5.64 20.79
C PRO A 225 4.26 4.40 21.20
N THR A 226 3.42 4.54 22.23
CA THR A 226 2.54 3.49 22.76
C THR A 226 1.07 3.74 22.46
N GLY A 227 0.76 4.89 21.84
CA GLY A 227 -0.55 5.32 21.39
C GLY A 227 -0.40 6.37 20.29
N ASP A 228 -1.50 6.69 19.61
CA ASP A 228 -1.57 7.82 18.70
C ASP A 228 -1.78 9.12 19.49
N GLU A 229 -1.55 10.27 18.83
CA GLU A 229 -1.83 11.59 19.40
C GLU A 229 -3.33 11.74 19.77
N TYR A 230 -3.61 12.36 20.91
CA TYR A 230 -4.95 12.64 21.41
C TYR A 230 -5.08 14.05 22.01
N ASP A 231 -6.33 14.52 22.16
CA ASP A 231 -6.61 15.79 22.82
C ASP A 231 -6.27 15.73 24.31
N PHE A 232 -5.50 16.70 24.78
CA PHE A 232 -5.08 16.79 26.18
C PHE A 232 -5.03 18.26 26.63
N GLU A 233 -5.80 18.61 27.67
CA GLU A 233 -5.97 19.97 28.14
C GLU A 233 -6.32 20.94 27.01
N ASN A 234 -5.51 21.98 26.79
CA ASN A 234 -5.70 22.96 25.72
C ASN A 234 -4.84 22.66 24.48
N GLY A 235 -4.38 21.42 24.30
CA GLY A 235 -3.48 21.03 23.23
C GLY A 235 -3.56 19.56 22.88
N LYS A 236 -2.43 18.95 22.62
CA LYS A 236 -2.27 17.55 22.24
C LYS A 236 -1.27 16.83 23.13
N ALA A 237 -1.44 15.53 23.25
CA ALA A 237 -0.48 14.66 23.91
C ALA A 237 -0.31 13.36 23.15
N GLN A 238 0.84 12.73 23.35
CA GLN A 238 1.11 11.37 22.91
C GLN A 238 1.94 10.65 23.96
N ASP A 239 1.58 9.39 24.21
CA ASP A 239 2.27 8.53 25.18
C ASP A 239 3.34 7.68 24.48
N PHE A 240 4.47 7.51 25.15
CA PHE A 240 5.63 6.76 24.71
C PHE A 240 6.07 5.80 25.82
N GLU A 241 6.94 4.85 25.50
CA GLU A 241 7.48 3.89 26.49
C GLU A 241 8.12 4.57 27.69
N GLY A 242 8.81 5.71 27.49
CA GLY A 242 9.53 6.44 28.53
C GLY A 242 8.77 7.66 29.09
N GLY A 243 7.50 7.85 28.75
CA GLY A 243 6.68 8.95 29.27
C GLY A 243 5.78 9.60 28.24
N ARG A 244 5.35 10.83 28.48
CA ARG A 244 4.43 11.59 27.65
C ARG A 244 5.09 12.84 27.10
N ILE A 245 4.77 13.18 25.86
CA ILE A 245 5.05 14.48 25.26
C ILE A 245 3.71 15.21 25.10
N THR A 246 3.67 16.47 25.51
CA THR A 246 2.52 17.36 25.35
C THR A 246 2.91 18.56 24.50
N TRP A 247 1.94 19.09 23.79
CA TRP A 247 2.05 20.31 23.02
C TRP A 247 0.81 21.18 23.22
N THR A 248 1.03 22.46 23.37
CA THR A 248 -0.03 23.49 23.41
C THR A 248 0.28 24.54 22.37
N PRO A 249 -0.76 25.05 21.61
CA PRO A 249 -0.59 26.08 20.59
C PRO A 249 -0.11 27.42 21.14
#